data_ac77412df01a4b682ceb0078088ed09b
#
_entry.id   ac77412df01a4b682ceb0078088ed09b
#
_cell.length_a   1.000
_cell.length_b   1.000
_cell.length_c   1.000
_cell.angle_alpha   90.00
_cell.angle_beta   90.00
_cell.angle_gamma   90.00
#
_symmetry.space_group_name_H-M   'P 1'
#
loop_
_entity.id
_entity.type
_entity.pdbx_description
1 polymer ?
#
loop_
_entity_poly.entity_id
_entity_poly.type
_entity_poly.pdbx_seq_one_letter_code
_entity_poly.pdbx_strand_id
1 'polypeptide(L)'
;EIWRRAMSEISAAVPKTLDKEGSVYTIIASGARGSWSQPTQMAGIKGLVANPAGRIIELPVKSNFKEGFDVLEYFISTHGARKGTADTALRTASAGYLTRRLVDVSQDVIITGEDCGDKKGFVVYKKEGEELRRTLASRIWGRCAASDILHPKSGKVLAPARGIINKETAKVIEEAGVEEVNIRSVIACKSLEGVCQTCYGYDLGVNKMIEIGQPIGIVAAQAIGEPGTQLTMRTFHTGGVAGGEDITGGLPRVVEIFEARIPRGQAVISEIDGIVEDIIEKNGKMAVRIKSSEKKETKKKGRKNKNKEEGIYEYEIGGRAGIWVKKGELVVKGMQLSEGHLDLHNLFENAGADA
;
A
#
# COMPACT_ATOMS: atom_id res chain seq x y z
N GLU A 1 -17.19 12.60 22.33
CA GLU A 1 -17.79 11.28 22.11
C GLU A 1 -19.21 11.41 21.54
N ILE A 2 -20.12 12.19 22.16
CA ILE A 2 -21.51 12.40 21.72
C ILE A 2 -21.57 12.86 20.25
N TRP A 3 -20.80 13.88 19.88
CA TRP A 3 -20.79 14.40 18.51
C TRP A 3 -20.22 13.43 17.48
N ARG A 4 -19.26 12.60 17.86
CA ARG A 4 -18.77 11.53 16.95
C ARG A 4 -19.86 10.51 16.65
N ARG A 5 -20.62 10.12 17.67
CA ARG A 5 -21.76 9.21 17.51
C ARG A 5 -22.84 9.83 16.61
N ALA A 6 -23.23 11.08 16.88
CA ALA A 6 -24.19 11.81 16.05
C ALA A 6 -23.74 11.92 14.58
N MET A 7 -22.47 12.24 14.33
CA MET A 7 -21.90 12.26 12.97
C MET A 7 -21.97 10.90 12.29
N SER A 8 -21.68 9.81 13.00
CA SER A 8 -21.78 8.45 12.47
C SER A 8 -23.22 8.08 12.10
N GLU A 9 -24.20 8.42 12.96
CA GLU A 9 -25.63 8.18 12.70
C GLU A 9 -26.12 8.97 11.48
N ILE A 10 -25.76 10.25 11.37
CA ILE A 10 -26.11 11.11 10.21
C ILE A 10 -25.45 10.56 8.94
N SER A 11 -24.17 10.20 8.98
CA SER A 11 -23.46 9.64 7.83
C SER A 11 -24.10 8.34 7.33
N ALA A 12 -24.60 7.50 8.22
CA ALA A 12 -25.33 6.28 7.88
C ALA A 12 -26.74 6.53 7.32
N ALA A 13 -27.36 7.67 7.69
CA ALA A 13 -28.70 8.06 7.21
C ALA A 13 -28.65 8.69 5.80
N VAL A 14 -27.64 9.49 5.48
CA VAL A 14 -27.55 10.24 4.21
C VAL A 14 -27.71 9.34 2.96
N PRO A 15 -27.04 8.19 2.82
CA PRO A 15 -27.23 7.32 1.66
C PRO A 15 -28.66 6.80 1.51
N LYS A 16 -29.42 6.72 2.61
CA LYS A 16 -30.81 6.22 2.60
C LYS A 16 -31.82 7.29 2.23
N THR A 17 -31.48 8.56 2.42
CA THR A 17 -32.35 9.71 2.13
C THR A 17 -32.16 10.27 0.72
N LEU A 18 -31.05 9.96 0.06
CA LEU A 18 -30.82 10.38 -1.31
C LEU A 18 -31.60 9.53 -2.31
N ASP A 19 -32.08 10.16 -3.36
CA ASP A 19 -32.69 9.49 -4.49
C ASP A 19 -31.68 8.54 -5.16
N LYS A 20 -32.02 7.26 -5.22
CA LYS A 20 -31.14 6.22 -5.78
C LYS A 20 -30.92 6.35 -7.30
N GLU A 21 -31.87 6.98 -8.01
CA GLU A 21 -31.78 7.27 -9.44
C GLU A 21 -31.08 8.62 -9.69
N GLY A 22 -30.85 9.38 -8.63
CA GLY A 22 -30.18 10.67 -8.71
C GLY A 22 -28.69 10.56 -9.08
N SER A 23 -28.19 11.56 -9.80
CA SER A 23 -26.81 11.59 -10.30
C SER A 23 -25.78 11.52 -9.19
N VAL A 24 -26.00 12.18 -8.04
CA VAL A 24 -25.08 12.18 -6.88
C VAL A 24 -24.95 10.79 -6.30
N TYR A 25 -26.09 10.11 -6.09
CA TYR A 25 -26.07 8.73 -5.57
C TYR A 25 -25.35 7.79 -6.53
N THR A 26 -25.70 7.83 -7.80
CA THR A 26 -25.12 6.96 -8.84
C THR A 26 -23.62 7.13 -8.97
N ILE A 27 -23.10 8.36 -8.97
CA ILE A 27 -21.66 8.64 -9.09
C ILE A 27 -20.88 8.10 -7.89
N ILE A 28 -21.41 8.24 -6.67
CA ILE A 28 -20.74 7.81 -5.46
C ILE A 28 -20.89 6.29 -5.26
N ALA A 29 -22.09 5.74 -5.47
CA ALA A 29 -22.35 4.32 -5.29
C ALA A 29 -21.58 3.44 -6.29
N SER A 30 -21.38 3.93 -7.52
CA SER A 30 -20.56 3.28 -8.54
C SER A 30 -19.05 3.36 -8.27
N GLY A 31 -18.62 4.19 -7.31
CA GLY A 31 -17.20 4.45 -7.06
C GLY A 31 -16.50 5.29 -8.12
N ALA A 32 -17.25 5.86 -9.07
CA ALA A 32 -16.68 6.67 -10.16
C ALA A 32 -16.00 7.94 -9.62
N ARG A 33 -16.63 8.62 -8.66
CA ARG A 33 -16.07 9.83 -8.04
C ARG A 33 -16.70 10.11 -6.68
N GLY A 34 -15.87 10.67 -5.77
CA GLY A 34 -16.32 11.11 -4.46
C GLY A 34 -16.45 10.00 -3.43
N SER A 35 -16.88 10.37 -2.25
CA SER A 35 -17.17 9.50 -1.12
C SER A 35 -18.40 9.98 -0.39
N TRP A 36 -19.03 9.14 0.45
CA TRP A 36 -20.21 9.49 1.22
C TRP A 36 -20.01 10.64 2.21
N SER A 37 -18.77 10.96 2.57
CA SER A 37 -18.45 12.09 3.43
C SER A 37 -18.84 13.45 2.79
N GLN A 38 -18.76 13.56 1.47
CA GLN A 38 -19.10 14.82 0.77
C GLN A 38 -20.59 15.14 0.80
N PRO A 39 -21.52 14.23 0.41
CA PRO A 39 -22.95 14.48 0.61
C PRO A 39 -23.34 14.68 2.07
N THR A 40 -22.68 13.99 3.01
CA THR A 40 -22.90 14.18 4.44
C THR A 40 -22.58 15.62 4.87
N GLN A 41 -21.49 16.20 4.40
CA GLN A 41 -21.16 17.60 4.68
C GLN A 41 -22.04 18.60 3.92
N MET A 42 -22.49 18.21 2.72
CA MET A 42 -23.34 19.09 1.89
C MET A 42 -24.77 19.22 2.43
N ALA A 43 -25.38 18.11 2.84
CA ALA A 43 -26.81 18.06 3.18
C ALA A 43 -27.09 17.60 4.61
N GLY A 44 -26.12 17.01 5.31
CA GLY A 44 -26.26 16.55 6.68
C GLY A 44 -25.62 17.50 7.69
N ILE A 45 -24.37 17.23 8.06
CA ILE A 45 -23.60 18.00 9.06
C ILE A 45 -22.14 18.07 8.65
N LYS A 46 -21.48 19.21 8.84
CA LYS A 46 -20.03 19.30 8.69
C LYS A 46 -19.29 18.63 9.86
N GLY A 47 -19.75 18.86 11.09
CA GLY A 47 -19.31 18.17 12.29
C GLY A 47 -18.07 18.76 12.97
N LEU A 48 -17.26 17.89 13.57
CA LEU A 48 -16.07 18.28 14.30
C LEU A 48 -14.95 18.66 13.35
N VAL A 49 -14.32 19.80 13.59
CA VAL A 49 -13.22 20.32 12.79
C VAL A 49 -11.96 20.43 13.65
N ALA A 50 -10.80 20.34 13.02
CA ALA A 50 -9.52 20.50 13.69
C ALA A 50 -8.93 21.89 13.46
N ASN A 51 -8.23 22.41 14.47
CA ASN A 51 -7.45 23.63 14.34
C ASN A 51 -6.15 23.40 13.53
N PRO A 52 -5.38 24.43 13.17
CA PRO A 52 -4.13 24.26 12.43
C PRO A 52 -3.08 23.36 13.14
N ALA A 53 -3.12 23.26 14.47
CA ALA A 53 -2.25 22.39 15.25
C ALA A 53 -2.71 20.91 15.28
N GLY A 54 -3.83 20.57 14.62
CA GLY A 54 -4.38 19.21 14.57
C GLY A 54 -5.27 18.83 15.77
N ARG A 55 -5.52 19.75 16.72
CA ARG A 55 -6.41 19.49 17.84
C ARG A 55 -7.86 19.71 17.42
N ILE A 56 -8.75 18.83 17.85
CA ILE A 56 -10.20 18.96 17.60
C ILE A 56 -10.72 20.17 18.37
N ILE A 57 -11.48 21.02 17.68
CA ILE A 57 -12.20 22.13 18.30
C ILE A 57 -13.44 21.55 18.96
N GLU A 58 -13.66 21.88 20.25
CA GLU A 58 -14.76 21.31 21.04
C GLU A 58 -16.14 21.71 20.51
N LEU A 59 -16.24 22.90 19.92
CA LEU A 59 -17.46 23.38 19.30
C LEU A 59 -17.63 22.79 17.89
N PRO A 60 -18.67 21.96 17.63
CA PRO A 60 -18.91 21.39 16.31
C PRO A 60 -19.57 22.39 15.38
N VAL A 61 -19.37 22.22 14.08
CA VAL A 61 -20.15 22.88 13.03
C VAL A 61 -21.41 22.05 12.80
N LYS A 62 -22.56 22.54 13.29
CA LYS A 62 -23.84 21.82 13.24
C LYS A 62 -24.52 21.94 11.89
N SER A 63 -24.29 23.04 11.21
CA SER A 63 -24.87 23.34 9.90
C SER A 63 -24.17 22.57 8.77
N ASN A 64 -24.78 22.56 7.62
CA ASN A 64 -24.27 21.96 6.39
C ASN A 64 -24.01 23.04 5.32
N PHE A 65 -23.34 22.67 4.24
CA PHE A 65 -23.03 23.63 3.16
C PHE A 65 -24.28 24.11 2.38
N LYS A 66 -25.34 23.29 2.32
CA LYS A 66 -26.57 23.64 1.61
C LYS A 66 -27.34 24.76 2.33
N GLU A 67 -27.43 24.69 3.64
CA GLU A 67 -28.14 25.70 4.47
C GLU A 67 -27.28 26.93 4.75
N GLY A 68 -25.94 26.73 4.70
CA GLY A 68 -24.97 27.75 5.05
C GLY A 68 -24.56 27.69 6.51
N PHE A 69 -23.52 28.44 6.86
CA PHE A 69 -22.92 28.46 8.20
C PHE A 69 -23.23 29.79 8.88
N ASP A 70 -23.42 29.72 10.19
CA ASP A 70 -23.38 30.92 11.03
C ASP A 70 -21.95 31.52 11.04
N VAL A 71 -21.83 32.77 11.41
CA VAL A 71 -20.54 33.50 11.39
C VAL A 71 -19.46 32.78 12.19
N LEU A 72 -19.80 32.26 13.37
CA LEU A 72 -18.86 31.51 14.19
C LEU A 72 -18.48 30.17 13.56
N GLU A 73 -19.44 29.44 13.04
CA GLU A 73 -19.21 28.16 12.33
C GLU A 73 -18.35 28.35 11.09
N TYR A 74 -18.60 29.41 10.32
CA TYR A 74 -17.78 29.78 9.20
C TYR A 74 -16.34 30.06 9.61
N PHE A 75 -16.13 30.88 10.64
CA PHE A 75 -14.79 31.20 11.14
C PHE A 75 -14.01 29.97 11.57
N ILE A 76 -14.62 29.07 12.37
CA ILE A 76 -14.02 27.82 12.80
C ILE A 76 -13.67 26.93 11.59
N SER A 77 -14.56 26.89 10.60
CA SER A 77 -14.41 26.11 9.38
C SER A 77 -13.25 26.57 8.49
N THR A 78 -12.94 27.89 8.49
CA THR A 78 -11.85 28.44 7.66
C THR A 78 -10.47 27.99 8.08
N HIS A 79 -10.25 27.61 9.33
CA HIS A 79 -8.95 27.10 9.79
C HIS A 79 -8.51 25.85 9.03
N GLY A 80 -9.41 24.88 8.89
CA GLY A 80 -9.14 23.65 8.14
C GLY A 80 -8.92 23.90 6.65
N ALA A 81 -9.74 24.75 6.04
CA ALA A 81 -9.64 25.12 4.64
C ALA A 81 -8.29 25.82 4.33
N ARG A 82 -7.92 26.81 5.12
CA ARG A 82 -6.64 27.53 4.95
C ARG A 82 -5.44 26.62 5.12
N LYS A 83 -5.43 25.79 6.18
CA LYS A 83 -4.37 24.81 6.39
C LYS A 83 -4.26 23.85 5.20
N GLY A 84 -5.38 23.33 4.73
CA GLY A 84 -5.41 22.43 3.59
C GLY A 84 -4.80 23.06 2.33
N THR A 85 -5.15 24.33 2.00
CA THR A 85 -4.59 25.06 0.86
C THR A 85 -3.06 25.20 1.00
N ALA A 86 -2.59 25.62 2.17
CA ALA A 86 -1.16 25.76 2.44
C ALA A 86 -0.42 24.42 2.38
N ASP A 87 -0.97 23.38 2.98
CA ASP A 87 -0.37 22.04 2.96
C ASP A 87 -0.27 21.48 1.54
N THR A 88 -1.28 21.70 0.69
CA THR A 88 -1.24 21.30 -0.71
C THR A 88 -0.12 22.02 -1.46
N ALA A 89 -0.01 23.33 -1.31
CA ALA A 89 1.03 24.12 -1.95
C ALA A 89 2.45 23.67 -1.55
N LEU A 90 2.67 23.35 -0.28
CA LEU A 90 3.97 22.88 0.22
C LEU A 90 4.28 21.44 -0.22
N ARG A 91 3.27 20.57 -0.24
CA ARG A 91 3.47 19.16 -0.59
C ARG A 91 3.70 18.92 -2.08
N THR A 92 3.21 19.78 -2.96
CA THR A 92 3.52 19.69 -4.41
C THR A 92 5.01 19.78 -4.68
N ALA A 93 5.73 20.65 -3.97
CA ALA A 93 7.18 20.73 -4.06
C ALA A 93 7.85 19.41 -3.63
N SER A 94 7.38 18.78 -2.55
CA SER A 94 7.92 17.50 -2.08
C SER A 94 7.66 16.36 -3.08
N ALA A 95 6.49 16.33 -3.73
CA ALA A 95 6.17 15.36 -4.77
C ALA A 95 7.05 15.53 -6.01
N GLY A 96 7.27 16.79 -6.44
CA GLY A 96 8.16 17.11 -7.55
C GLY A 96 9.62 16.72 -7.27
N TYR A 97 10.09 16.97 -6.05
CA TYR A 97 11.43 16.57 -5.63
C TYR A 97 11.62 15.05 -5.57
N LEU A 98 10.61 14.30 -5.09
CA LEU A 98 10.64 12.83 -5.13
C LEU A 98 10.75 12.33 -6.58
N THR A 99 9.89 12.85 -7.48
CA THR A 99 9.90 12.45 -8.90
C THR A 99 11.26 12.72 -9.54
N ARG A 100 11.86 13.91 -9.29
CA ARG A 100 13.20 14.22 -9.79
C ARG A 100 14.24 13.22 -9.33
N ARG A 101 14.27 12.88 -8.03
CA ARG A 101 15.25 11.90 -7.49
C ARG A 101 15.03 10.50 -8.08
N LEU A 102 13.78 10.08 -8.29
CA LEU A 102 13.49 8.81 -8.93
C LEU A 102 13.99 8.80 -10.39
N VAL A 103 13.80 9.89 -11.13
CA VAL A 103 14.32 10.01 -12.50
C VAL A 103 15.84 9.99 -12.49
N ASP A 104 16.51 10.77 -11.63
CA ASP A 104 17.97 10.84 -11.56
C ASP A 104 18.60 9.46 -11.28
N VAL A 105 17.98 8.63 -10.45
CA VAL A 105 18.46 7.27 -10.14
C VAL A 105 18.17 6.27 -11.25
N SER A 106 17.04 6.42 -11.96
CA SER A 106 16.56 5.40 -12.90
C SER A 106 16.83 5.74 -14.38
N GLN A 107 17.37 6.91 -14.70
CA GLN A 107 17.58 7.36 -16.09
C GLN A 107 18.45 6.42 -16.92
N ASP A 108 19.40 5.74 -16.29
CA ASP A 108 20.32 4.81 -16.96
C ASP A 108 19.68 3.43 -17.23
N VAL A 109 18.45 3.18 -16.71
CA VAL A 109 17.72 1.94 -16.96
C VAL A 109 17.01 2.04 -18.30
N ILE A 110 17.68 1.55 -19.35
CA ILE A 110 17.20 1.53 -20.74
C ILE A 110 17.09 0.10 -21.24
N ILE A 111 16.44 -0.09 -22.38
CA ILE A 111 16.44 -1.39 -23.07
C ILE A 111 17.75 -1.52 -23.87
N THR A 112 18.61 -2.48 -23.47
CA THR A 112 19.98 -2.60 -24.01
C THR A 112 20.15 -3.74 -25.02
N GLY A 113 19.26 -4.75 -25.05
CA GLY A 113 19.40 -5.89 -25.93
C GLY A 113 18.11 -6.71 -26.06
N GLU A 114 18.13 -7.71 -26.92
CA GLU A 114 16.95 -8.51 -27.23
C GLU A 114 16.62 -9.53 -26.11
N ASP A 115 17.60 -10.34 -25.70
CA ASP A 115 17.41 -11.39 -24.69
C ASP A 115 18.68 -11.62 -23.85
N CYS A 116 18.56 -11.57 -22.52
CA CYS A 116 19.64 -11.85 -21.58
C CYS A 116 19.88 -13.34 -21.30
N GLY A 117 19.08 -14.25 -21.91
CA GLY A 117 19.21 -15.70 -21.73
C GLY A 117 18.75 -16.23 -20.36
N ASP A 118 18.03 -15.45 -19.56
CA ASP A 118 17.52 -15.95 -18.28
C ASP A 118 16.48 -17.06 -18.50
N LYS A 119 16.63 -18.17 -17.76
CA LYS A 119 15.72 -19.32 -17.78
C LYS A 119 14.90 -19.45 -16.49
N LYS A 120 15.31 -18.75 -15.42
CA LYS A 120 14.66 -18.85 -14.12
C LYS A 120 13.30 -18.17 -14.12
N GLY A 121 13.21 -16.97 -14.68
CA GLY A 121 11.98 -16.19 -14.71
C GLY A 121 11.46 -15.79 -13.34
N PHE A 122 10.18 -15.45 -13.29
CA PHE A 122 9.40 -15.15 -12.10
C PHE A 122 8.07 -15.89 -12.16
N VAL A 123 7.74 -16.63 -11.11
CA VAL A 123 6.49 -17.41 -11.06
C VAL A 123 5.37 -16.53 -10.55
N VAL A 124 4.26 -16.49 -11.29
CA VAL A 124 3.04 -15.76 -10.93
C VAL A 124 1.97 -16.78 -10.55
N TYR A 125 1.50 -16.70 -9.31
CA TYR A 125 0.47 -17.59 -8.80
C TYR A 125 -0.93 -16.96 -8.92
N LYS A 126 -1.93 -17.78 -9.28
CA LYS A 126 -3.33 -17.36 -9.34
C LYS A 126 -3.86 -16.90 -7.98
N LYS A 127 -3.53 -17.63 -6.91
CA LYS A 127 -3.97 -17.34 -5.53
C LYS A 127 -3.59 -15.94 -5.05
N GLU A 128 -2.37 -15.49 -5.31
CA GLU A 128 -1.92 -14.13 -4.99
C GLU A 128 -2.73 -13.05 -5.73
N GLY A 129 -3.20 -13.37 -6.96
CA GLY A 129 -4.07 -12.48 -7.73
C GLY A 129 -5.44 -12.31 -7.08
N GLU A 130 -6.00 -13.36 -6.52
CA GLU A 130 -7.29 -13.33 -5.83
C GLU A 130 -7.25 -12.43 -4.59
N GLU A 131 -6.18 -12.48 -3.81
CA GLU A 131 -5.94 -11.58 -2.67
C GLU A 131 -5.86 -10.11 -3.11
N LEU A 132 -5.20 -9.84 -4.23
CA LEU A 132 -5.05 -8.53 -4.83
C LEU A 132 -6.26 -8.10 -5.68
N ARG A 133 -7.33 -8.90 -5.76
CA ARG A 133 -8.50 -8.69 -6.65
C ARG A 133 -8.10 -8.47 -8.11
N ARG A 134 -7.08 -9.19 -8.58
CA ARG A 134 -6.59 -9.16 -9.96
C ARG A 134 -6.60 -10.56 -10.56
N THR A 135 -7.06 -10.69 -11.80
CA THR A 135 -7.06 -11.97 -12.51
C THR A 135 -5.65 -12.35 -12.95
N LEU A 136 -5.39 -13.65 -13.09
CA LEU A 136 -4.11 -14.14 -13.60
C LEU A 136 -3.80 -13.54 -14.98
N ALA A 137 -4.79 -13.51 -15.88
CA ALA A 137 -4.66 -12.91 -17.21
C ALA A 137 -4.18 -11.46 -17.15
N SER A 138 -4.70 -10.65 -16.24
CA SER A 138 -4.28 -9.25 -16.09
C SER A 138 -2.84 -9.07 -15.61
N ARG A 139 -2.29 -10.06 -14.91
CA ARG A 139 -0.90 -10.04 -14.39
C ARG A 139 0.13 -10.53 -15.40
N ILE A 140 -0.22 -11.46 -16.28
CA ILE A 140 0.69 -12.05 -17.25
C ILE A 140 0.62 -11.39 -18.64
N TRP A 141 -0.44 -10.65 -18.92
CA TRP A 141 -0.59 -9.96 -20.20
C TRP A 141 0.55 -8.98 -20.48
N GLY A 142 1.06 -9.04 -21.71
CA GLY A 142 2.18 -8.19 -22.14
C GLY A 142 3.56 -8.64 -21.67
N ARG A 143 3.65 -9.78 -20.95
CA ARG A 143 4.91 -10.39 -20.53
C ARG A 143 5.32 -11.50 -21.50
N CYS A 144 6.60 -11.86 -21.51
CA CYS A 144 7.09 -13.02 -22.24
C CYS A 144 7.13 -14.24 -21.31
N ALA A 145 6.76 -15.41 -21.82
CA ALA A 145 6.88 -16.65 -21.09
C ALA A 145 8.36 -17.01 -20.85
N ALA A 146 8.72 -17.46 -19.65
CA ALA A 146 10.07 -17.95 -19.36
C ALA A 146 10.27 -19.41 -19.82
N SER A 147 9.20 -20.20 -19.78
CA SER A 147 9.11 -21.60 -20.25
C SER A 147 7.81 -21.80 -21.02
N ASP A 148 7.69 -22.93 -21.73
CA ASP A 148 6.45 -23.28 -22.41
C ASP A 148 5.30 -23.40 -21.40
N ILE A 149 4.21 -22.71 -21.67
CA ILE A 149 2.99 -22.78 -20.85
C ILE A 149 2.09 -23.85 -21.46
N LEU A 150 1.86 -24.91 -20.70
CA LEU A 150 1.11 -26.08 -21.15
C LEU A 150 -0.32 -26.06 -20.62
N HIS A 151 -1.26 -26.52 -21.41
CA HIS A 151 -2.62 -26.76 -20.95
C HIS A 151 -2.66 -27.95 -19.98
N PRO A 152 -3.15 -27.80 -18.74
CA PRO A 152 -3.03 -28.83 -17.70
C PRO A 152 -3.70 -30.18 -18.06
N LYS A 153 -4.76 -30.18 -18.88
CA LYS A 153 -5.46 -31.41 -19.27
C LYS A 153 -5.00 -32.02 -20.59
N SER A 154 -4.62 -31.20 -21.58
CA SER A 154 -4.31 -31.68 -22.91
C SER A 154 -2.81 -31.70 -23.25
N GLY A 155 -1.97 -31.11 -22.41
CA GLY A 155 -0.53 -30.99 -22.67
C GLY A 155 -0.16 -30.09 -23.88
N LYS A 156 -1.14 -29.45 -24.52
CA LYS A 156 -0.91 -28.56 -25.66
C LYS A 156 -0.24 -27.27 -25.19
N VAL A 157 0.75 -26.80 -25.93
CA VAL A 157 1.42 -25.53 -25.70
C VAL A 157 0.44 -24.38 -25.96
N LEU A 158 0.15 -23.58 -24.93
CA LEU A 158 -0.68 -22.38 -25.00
C LEU A 158 0.15 -21.15 -25.37
N ALA A 159 1.35 -21.05 -24.81
CA ALA A 159 2.33 -20.03 -25.16
C ALA A 159 3.73 -20.64 -25.16
N PRO A 160 4.53 -20.46 -26.22
CA PRO A 160 5.90 -20.98 -26.27
C PRO A 160 6.84 -20.12 -25.40
N ALA A 161 7.94 -20.74 -24.96
CA ALA A 161 9.01 -20.02 -24.27
C ALA A 161 9.49 -18.82 -25.08
N ARG A 162 9.76 -17.70 -24.44
CA ARG A 162 10.11 -16.39 -25.01
C ARG A 162 8.98 -15.75 -25.84
N GLY A 163 7.85 -16.45 -26.03
CA GLY A 163 6.67 -15.90 -26.71
C GLY A 163 6.01 -14.83 -25.86
N ILE A 164 5.48 -13.82 -26.53
CA ILE A 164 4.70 -12.78 -25.88
C ILE A 164 3.31 -13.30 -25.57
N ILE A 165 2.85 -13.08 -24.35
CA ILE A 165 1.50 -13.40 -23.92
C ILE A 165 0.60 -12.19 -24.22
N ASN A 166 -0.14 -12.26 -25.34
CA ASN A 166 -1.10 -11.23 -25.69
C ASN A 166 -2.37 -11.37 -24.84
N LYS A 167 -3.30 -10.42 -24.97
CA LYS A 167 -4.53 -10.37 -24.17
C LYS A 167 -5.43 -11.60 -24.37
N GLU A 168 -5.48 -12.14 -25.59
CA GLU A 168 -6.27 -13.32 -25.93
C GLU A 168 -5.64 -14.58 -25.35
N THR A 169 -4.34 -14.76 -25.55
CA THR A 169 -3.58 -15.89 -24.97
C THR A 169 -3.66 -15.89 -23.45
N ALA A 170 -3.57 -14.73 -22.80
CA ALA A 170 -3.69 -14.61 -21.35
C ALA A 170 -5.05 -15.08 -20.84
N LYS A 171 -6.14 -14.75 -21.54
CA LYS A 171 -7.49 -15.25 -21.21
C LYS A 171 -7.61 -16.76 -21.39
N VAL A 172 -7.07 -17.31 -22.48
CA VAL A 172 -7.07 -18.76 -22.74
C VAL A 172 -6.30 -19.51 -21.65
N ILE A 173 -5.16 -18.96 -21.17
CA ILE A 173 -4.39 -19.54 -20.06
C ILE A 173 -5.20 -19.56 -18.78
N GLU A 174 -5.93 -18.48 -18.48
CA GLU A 174 -6.78 -18.39 -17.28
C GLU A 174 -7.97 -19.34 -17.35
N GLU A 175 -8.65 -19.42 -18.49
CA GLU A 175 -9.79 -20.33 -18.74
C GLU A 175 -9.37 -21.80 -18.74
N ALA A 176 -8.13 -22.11 -19.16
CA ALA A 176 -7.56 -23.45 -19.07
C ALA A 176 -7.32 -23.93 -17.63
N GLY A 177 -7.44 -23.03 -16.63
CA GLY A 177 -7.28 -23.36 -15.22
C GLY A 177 -5.83 -23.55 -14.80
N VAL A 178 -4.87 -22.85 -15.44
CA VAL A 178 -3.47 -22.84 -15.02
C VAL A 178 -3.33 -22.09 -13.70
N GLU A 179 -2.70 -22.72 -12.70
CA GLU A 179 -2.55 -22.14 -11.35
C GLU A 179 -1.30 -21.27 -11.22
N GLU A 180 -0.24 -21.61 -11.95
CA GLU A 180 1.03 -20.90 -11.94
C GLU A 180 1.59 -20.70 -13.35
N VAL A 181 2.18 -19.55 -13.59
CA VAL A 181 2.80 -19.20 -14.87
C VAL A 181 4.18 -18.61 -14.61
N ASN A 182 5.20 -19.19 -15.26
CA ASN A 182 6.55 -18.67 -15.20
C ASN A 182 6.77 -17.66 -16.35
N ILE A 183 6.98 -16.39 -15.99
CA ILE A 183 7.17 -15.27 -16.91
C ILE A 183 8.57 -14.69 -16.81
N ARG A 184 9.02 -14.04 -17.86
CA ARG A 184 10.22 -13.20 -17.82
C ARG A 184 9.91 -11.90 -17.07
N SER A 185 10.84 -11.46 -16.24
CA SER A 185 10.67 -10.28 -15.41
C SER A 185 11.91 -9.39 -15.45
N VAL A 186 11.70 -8.10 -15.31
CA VAL A 186 12.79 -7.11 -15.16
C VAL A 186 13.64 -7.38 -13.93
N ILE A 187 13.04 -7.93 -12.86
CA ILE A 187 13.74 -8.26 -11.60
C ILE A 187 14.73 -9.41 -11.79
N ALA A 188 14.39 -10.40 -12.64
CA ALA A 188 15.23 -11.56 -12.92
C ALA A 188 16.18 -11.34 -14.13
N CYS A 189 16.17 -10.17 -14.73
CA CYS A 189 17.00 -9.87 -15.90
C CYS A 189 18.49 -9.92 -15.57
N LYS A 190 19.27 -10.60 -16.42
CA LYS A 190 20.72 -10.78 -16.28
C LYS A 190 21.56 -9.80 -17.10
N SER A 191 20.94 -8.80 -17.73
CA SER A 191 21.67 -7.72 -18.39
C SER A 191 22.51 -6.97 -17.37
N LEU A 192 23.76 -6.68 -17.68
CA LEU A 192 24.69 -5.93 -16.81
C LEU A 192 24.26 -4.47 -16.68
N GLU A 193 23.79 -3.89 -17.79
CA GLU A 193 23.29 -2.52 -17.86
C GLU A 193 21.87 -2.55 -18.43
N GLY A 194 20.93 -1.86 -17.79
CA GLY A 194 19.56 -1.79 -18.24
C GLY A 194 18.80 -3.13 -18.20
N VAL A 195 17.88 -3.33 -19.14
CA VAL A 195 16.99 -4.50 -19.20
C VAL A 195 16.88 -4.97 -20.65
N CYS A 196 16.73 -6.28 -20.91
CA CYS A 196 16.48 -6.78 -22.25
C CYS A 196 14.99 -6.73 -22.64
N GLN A 197 14.70 -6.67 -23.94
CA GLN A 197 13.34 -6.64 -24.50
C GLN A 197 12.46 -7.78 -23.97
N THR A 198 12.98 -9.01 -23.99
CA THR A 198 12.24 -10.21 -23.55
C THR A 198 11.84 -10.14 -22.08
N CYS A 199 12.69 -9.60 -21.18
CA CYS A 199 12.37 -9.45 -19.77
C CYS A 199 11.38 -8.31 -19.51
N TYR A 200 11.38 -7.27 -20.31
CA TYR A 200 10.42 -6.19 -20.22
C TYR A 200 9.06 -6.58 -20.82
N GLY A 201 9.06 -7.08 -22.06
CA GLY A 201 7.86 -7.49 -22.78
C GLY A 201 7.27 -6.38 -23.65
N TYR A 202 5.95 -6.17 -23.57
CA TYR A 202 5.23 -5.17 -24.35
C TYR A 202 5.45 -3.75 -23.85
N ASP A 203 5.58 -2.84 -24.83
CA ASP A 203 5.20 -1.44 -24.64
C ASP A 203 3.68 -1.34 -24.77
N LEU A 204 3.01 -1.10 -23.66
CA LEU A 204 1.55 -1.02 -23.58
C LEU A 204 0.97 0.21 -24.30
N GLY A 205 1.79 1.22 -24.59
CA GLY A 205 1.37 2.39 -25.36
C GLY A 205 1.15 2.09 -26.84
N VAL A 206 1.98 1.19 -27.40
CA VAL A 206 1.96 0.85 -28.82
C VAL A 206 1.48 -0.58 -29.07
N ASN A 207 1.31 -1.39 -28.01
CA ASN A 207 0.97 -2.83 -28.07
C ASN A 207 1.92 -3.67 -28.95
N LYS A 208 3.20 -3.38 -28.89
CA LYS A 208 4.28 -4.11 -29.58
C LYS A 208 5.39 -4.43 -28.59
N MET A 209 6.31 -5.32 -29.00
CA MET A 209 7.56 -5.52 -28.28
C MET A 209 8.27 -4.18 -28.11
N ILE A 210 8.78 -3.92 -26.90
CA ILE A 210 9.54 -2.70 -26.59
C ILE A 210 10.76 -2.59 -27.53
N GLU A 211 11.09 -1.38 -27.98
CA GLU A 211 12.25 -1.14 -28.82
C GLU A 211 13.53 -0.97 -28.01
N ILE A 212 14.68 -1.33 -28.60
CA ILE A 212 15.98 -1.11 -27.96
C ILE A 212 16.25 0.40 -27.88
N GLY A 213 16.81 0.85 -26.76
CA GLY A 213 17.09 2.25 -26.47
C GLY A 213 15.96 2.99 -25.75
N GLN A 214 14.81 2.37 -25.50
CA GLN A 214 13.72 3.00 -24.76
C GLN A 214 14.08 3.23 -23.29
N PRO A 215 13.87 4.46 -22.73
CA PRO A 215 14.24 4.84 -21.36
C PRO A 215 13.16 4.40 -20.37
N ILE A 216 13.05 3.10 -20.10
CA ILE A 216 12.00 2.52 -19.24
C ILE A 216 12.09 2.99 -17.79
N GLY A 217 13.27 3.30 -17.30
CA GLY A 217 13.46 3.82 -15.94
C GLY A 217 12.82 5.20 -15.76
N ILE A 218 12.95 6.09 -16.72
CA ILE A 218 12.30 7.42 -16.71
C ILE A 218 10.79 7.25 -16.74
N VAL A 219 10.26 6.38 -17.61
CA VAL A 219 8.82 6.09 -17.69
C VAL A 219 8.29 5.57 -16.36
N ALA A 220 9.01 4.64 -15.71
CA ALA A 220 8.65 4.11 -14.41
C ALA A 220 8.65 5.21 -13.32
N ALA A 221 9.69 6.04 -13.27
CA ALA A 221 9.80 7.15 -12.32
C ALA A 221 8.67 8.16 -12.48
N GLN A 222 8.31 8.51 -13.70
CA GLN A 222 7.19 9.40 -14.00
C GLN A 222 5.84 8.77 -13.62
N ALA A 223 5.64 7.48 -13.89
CA ALA A 223 4.42 6.74 -13.52
C ALA A 223 4.25 6.63 -11.99
N ILE A 224 5.34 6.64 -11.22
CA ILE A 224 5.32 6.67 -9.76
C ILE A 224 5.10 8.09 -9.25
N GLY A 225 5.72 9.09 -9.89
CA GLY A 225 5.68 10.48 -9.45
C GLY A 225 4.35 11.20 -9.75
N GLU A 226 3.71 10.89 -10.87
CA GLU A 226 2.43 11.52 -11.25
C GLU A 226 1.33 11.33 -10.19
N PRO A 227 1.02 10.11 -9.73
CA PRO A 227 0.04 9.93 -8.67
C PRO A 227 0.46 10.59 -7.34
N GLY A 228 1.75 10.78 -7.09
CA GLY A 228 2.26 11.49 -5.92
C GLY A 228 1.72 12.92 -5.82
N THR A 229 1.67 13.63 -6.94
CA THR A 229 1.08 14.97 -7.02
C THR A 229 -0.43 14.95 -6.75
N GLN A 230 -1.15 13.96 -7.29
CA GLN A 230 -2.59 13.80 -7.03
C GLN A 230 -2.89 13.43 -5.57
N LEU A 231 -2.06 12.62 -4.93
CA LEU A 231 -2.17 12.28 -3.51
C LEU A 231 -2.04 13.53 -2.62
N THR A 232 -1.19 14.49 -3.00
CA THR A 232 -1.09 15.77 -2.26
C THR A 232 -2.35 16.61 -2.36
N MET A 233 -3.06 16.55 -3.49
CA MET A 233 -4.32 17.28 -3.69
C MET A 233 -5.49 16.61 -2.96
N ARG A 234 -5.54 15.26 -2.89
CA ARG A 234 -6.65 14.52 -2.25
C ARG A 234 -6.75 14.71 -0.75
N THR A 235 -5.64 14.94 -0.04
CA THR A 235 -5.66 15.25 1.39
C THR A 235 -6.43 16.53 1.72
N PHE A 236 -6.71 17.35 0.71
CA PHE A 236 -7.42 18.61 0.83
C PHE A 236 -8.93 18.45 1.01
N HIS A 237 -9.52 17.40 0.45
CA HIS A 237 -10.99 17.26 0.39
C HIS A 237 -11.63 16.80 1.69
N THR A 238 -10.87 16.35 2.67
CA THR A 238 -11.38 16.01 4.01
C THR A 238 -11.62 17.24 4.90
N GLY A 239 -11.20 18.44 4.46
CA GLY A 239 -11.62 19.72 5.04
C GLY A 239 -11.37 19.93 6.51
N GLY A 240 -10.39 19.25 7.12
CA GLY A 240 -10.09 19.35 8.54
C GLY A 240 -11.13 18.68 9.46
N VAL A 241 -12.02 17.84 8.91
CA VAL A 241 -12.98 17.05 9.70
C VAL A 241 -12.24 15.99 10.51
N ALA A 242 -12.48 15.96 11.82
CA ALA A 242 -11.86 14.99 12.72
C ALA A 242 -12.49 13.60 12.53
N GLY A 243 -11.69 12.60 12.18
CA GLY A 243 -12.14 11.20 12.06
C GLY A 243 -12.15 10.62 10.64
N GLY A 244 -11.59 11.31 9.66
CA GLY A 244 -11.27 10.68 8.37
C GLY A 244 -10.16 9.65 8.54
N GLU A 245 -10.22 8.56 7.79
CA GLU A 245 -9.11 7.60 7.68
C GLU A 245 -7.80 8.37 7.47
N ASP A 246 -6.77 7.95 8.19
CA ASP A 246 -5.47 8.60 8.17
C ASP A 246 -4.80 8.44 6.81
N ILE A 247 -5.16 9.33 5.86
CA ILE A 247 -4.51 9.45 4.55
C ILE A 247 -3.10 10.06 4.71
N THR A 248 -2.66 10.31 5.94
CA THR A 248 -1.31 10.84 6.24
C THR A 248 -0.20 9.86 5.86
N GLY A 249 -0.53 8.58 5.64
CA GLY A 249 0.36 7.61 5.01
C GLY A 249 0.69 7.86 3.54
N GLY A 250 0.03 8.76 2.83
CA GLY A 250 0.21 8.96 1.39
C GLY A 250 1.65 9.23 0.94
N LEU A 251 1.94 10.46 0.49
CA LEU A 251 3.27 10.83 -0.01
C LEU A 251 4.43 10.59 0.97
N PRO A 252 4.31 10.93 2.28
CA PRO A 252 5.36 10.62 3.25
C PRO A 252 5.70 9.13 3.31
N ARG A 253 4.70 8.24 3.27
CA ARG A 253 4.93 6.79 3.28
C ARG A 253 5.61 6.30 2.00
N VAL A 254 5.24 6.84 0.85
CA VAL A 254 5.92 6.54 -0.42
C VAL A 254 7.40 6.92 -0.36
N VAL A 255 7.71 8.12 0.17
CA VAL A 255 9.10 8.57 0.37
C VAL A 255 9.84 7.67 1.36
N GLU A 256 9.23 7.28 2.49
CA GLU A 256 9.82 6.36 3.47
C GLU A 256 10.19 5.02 2.84
N ILE A 257 9.32 4.45 1.99
CA ILE A 257 9.57 3.18 1.31
C ILE A 257 10.73 3.30 0.31
N PHE A 258 10.71 4.31 -0.58
CA PHE A 258 11.75 4.48 -1.58
C PHE A 258 13.13 4.84 -0.99
N GLU A 259 13.15 5.51 0.15
CA GLU A 259 14.38 5.86 0.85
C GLU A 259 14.77 4.85 1.94
N ALA A 260 13.96 3.80 2.12
CA ALA A 260 14.12 2.79 3.17
C ALA A 260 14.33 3.43 4.57
N ARG A 261 13.59 4.50 4.86
CA ARG A 261 13.64 5.19 6.17
C ARG A 261 12.88 4.41 7.22
N ILE A 262 13.33 4.53 8.47
CA ILE A 262 12.58 4.02 9.62
C ILE A 262 11.23 4.76 9.71
N PRO A 263 10.09 4.06 9.62
CA PRO A 263 8.78 4.69 9.60
C PRO A 263 8.41 5.32 10.95
N ARG A 264 7.65 6.41 10.90
CA ARG A 264 7.00 6.97 12.09
C ARG A 264 5.87 6.02 12.50
N GLY A 265 5.90 5.51 13.73
CA GLY A 265 4.95 4.48 14.15
C GLY A 265 5.31 3.10 13.62
N GLN A 266 6.56 2.72 13.81
CA GLN A 266 7.09 1.41 13.44
C GLN A 266 6.31 0.29 14.13
N ALA A 267 5.92 -0.73 13.35
CA ALA A 267 5.36 -1.95 13.88
C ALA A 267 6.44 -2.80 14.56
N VAL A 268 6.05 -3.48 15.62
CA VAL A 268 6.91 -4.48 16.25
C VAL A 268 6.76 -5.78 15.46
N ILE A 269 7.89 -6.37 15.04
CA ILE A 269 7.94 -7.67 14.36
C ILE A 269 8.62 -8.71 15.23
N SER A 270 8.32 -9.97 15.00
CA SER A 270 8.99 -11.08 15.69
C SER A 270 10.38 -11.33 15.12
N GLU A 271 11.37 -11.41 16.00
CA GLU A 271 12.75 -11.79 15.63
C GLU A 271 12.98 -13.32 15.68
N ILE A 272 11.98 -14.09 16.13
CA ILE A 272 12.06 -15.52 16.35
C ILE A 272 10.82 -16.25 15.87
N ASP A 273 10.98 -17.56 15.60
CA ASP A 273 9.86 -18.48 15.41
C ASP A 273 9.40 -19.01 16.76
N GLY A 274 8.09 -18.98 17.02
CA GLY A 274 7.58 -19.41 18.32
C GLY A 274 6.08 -19.37 18.45
N ILE A 275 5.61 -19.50 19.68
CA ILE A 275 4.18 -19.40 20.04
C ILE A 275 4.00 -18.27 21.03
N VAL A 276 2.97 -17.47 20.84
CA VAL A 276 2.58 -16.41 21.79
C VAL A 276 2.14 -17.05 23.10
N GLU A 277 2.96 -16.92 24.13
CA GLU A 277 2.68 -17.48 25.45
C GLU A 277 1.67 -16.62 26.20
N ASP A 278 1.90 -15.30 26.25
CA ASP A 278 1.02 -14.37 26.95
C ASP A 278 1.13 -12.94 26.41
N ILE A 279 0.09 -12.15 26.67
CA ILE A 279 0.02 -10.72 26.39
C ILE A 279 -0.19 -10.02 27.71
N ILE A 280 0.79 -9.24 28.15
CA ILE A 280 0.81 -8.61 29.48
C ILE A 280 0.83 -7.09 29.36
N GLU A 281 0.24 -6.44 30.34
CA GLU A 281 0.39 -5.00 30.52
C GLU A 281 1.45 -4.71 31.60
N LYS A 282 2.47 -3.91 31.23
CA LYS A 282 3.57 -3.57 32.10
C LYS A 282 3.85 -2.06 32.00
N ASN A 283 3.75 -1.35 33.13
CA ASN A 283 3.99 0.10 33.17
C ASN A 283 3.17 0.92 32.15
N GLY A 284 1.90 0.53 31.90
CA GLY A 284 1.04 1.21 30.91
C GLY A 284 1.40 0.95 29.46
N LYS A 285 2.29 -0.03 29.17
CA LYS A 285 2.58 -0.54 27.83
C LYS A 285 2.19 -1.99 27.76
N MET A 286 1.72 -2.39 26.60
CA MET A 286 1.46 -3.80 26.30
C MET A 286 2.77 -4.49 25.90
N ALA A 287 2.95 -5.74 26.31
CA ALA A 287 4.07 -6.57 25.88
C ALA A 287 3.58 -7.95 25.46
N VAL A 288 4.11 -8.45 24.34
CA VAL A 288 3.85 -9.79 23.83
C VAL A 288 5.03 -10.69 24.18
N ARG A 289 4.75 -11.80 24.85
CA ARG A 289 5.74 -12.82 25.18
C ARG A 289 5.64 -13.97 24.20
N ILE A 290 6.75 -14.28 23.53
CA ILE A 290 6.86 -15.37 22.57
C ILE A 290 7.85 -16.40 23.10
N LYS A 291 7.38 -17.65 23.17
CA LYS A 291 8.22 -18.80 23.51
C LYS A 291 8.81 -19.38 22.23
N SER A 292 10.14 -19.36 22.13
CA SER A 292 10.85 -19.89 20.96
C SER A 292 10.57 -21.39 20.75
N SER A 293 10.33 -21.78 19.50
CA SER A 293 10.25 -23.20 19.10
C SER A 293 11.62 -23.84 18.93
N GLU A 294 12.69 -23.05 18.77
CA GLU A 294 14.05 -23.55 18.61
C GLU A 294 14.84 -23.53 19.93
N LYS A 295 15.34 -24.70 20.34
CA LYS A 295 16.41 -24.82 21.34
C LYS A 295 17.72 -24.44 20.66
N LYS A 296 18.19 -23.21 20.73
CA LYS A 296 19.52 -22.85 20.21
C LYS A 296 20.34 -21.92 21.07
N GLU A 297 21.58 -22.32 21.17
CA GLU A 297 22.71 -21.58 21.70
C GLU A 297 22.93 -20.24 21.02
N THR A 298 22.88 -19.16 21.74
CA THR A 298 23.14 -17.83 21.23
C THR A 298 24.53 -17.34 21.55
N LYS A 299 25.36 -17.30 20.53
CA LYS A 299 26.50 -16.37 20.47
C LYS A 299 26.08 -15.22 19.51
N LYS A 300 25.61 -14.11 20.04
CA LYS A 300 25.75 -12.77 19.42
C LYS A 300 25.78 -11.67 20.48
N LYS A 301 26.90 -10.92 20.45
CA LYS A 301 27.17 -9.72 21.25
C LYS A 301 26.26 -8.55 20.82
N GLY A 302 25.68 -7.84 21.80
CA GLY A 302 25.29 -6.45 21.63
C GLY A 302 23.80 -6.15 21.75
N ARG A 303 23.30 -6.15 22.95
CA ARG A 303 22.33 -5.29 23.65
C ARG A 303 21.76 -6.06 24.84
N LYS A 304 22.11 -5.63 26.02
CA LYS A 304 21.65 -6.26 27.27
C LYS A 304 20.15 -5.94 27.46
N ASN A 305 19.28 -6.87 27.09
CA ASN A 305 17.95 -6.96 27.70
C ASN A 305 18.07 -7.90 28.91
N LYS A 306 17.93 -7.32 30.07
CA LYS A 306 17.88 -8.02 31.36
C LYS A 306 16.49 -8.61 31.56
N ASN A 307 16.18 -9.76 31.07
CA ASN A 307 15.17 -10.72 31.57
C ASN A 307 15.14 -11.90 30.59
N LYS A 308 16.12 -12.80 30.72
CA LYS A 308 16.12 -14.09 30.03
C LYS A 308 15.74 -15.17 31.01
N GLU A 309 14.47 -15.47 31.09
CA GLU A 309 14.01 -16.81 31.40
C GLU A 309 14.13 -17.63 30.13
N GLU A 310 14.58 -18.87 30.24
CA GLU A 310 14.97 -19.73 29.11
C GLU A 310 13.93 -19.77 28.00
N GLY A 311 14.25 -19.17 26.84
CA GLY A 311 13.46 -19.28 25.60
C GLY A 311 12.26 -18.35 25.46
N ILE A 312 12.02 -17.43 26.38
CA ILE A 312 10.93 -16.45 26.29
C ILE A 312 11.49 -15.09 25.89
N TYR A 313 10.92 -14.51 24.84
CA TYR A 313 11.26 -13.19 24.32
C TYR A 313 10.09 -12.24 24.57
N GLU A 314 10.37 -11.06 25.11
CA GLU A 314 9.39 -10.05 25.45
C GLU A 314 9.50 -8.87 24.47
N TYR A 315 8.44 -8.55 23.75
CA TYR A 315 8.34 -7.47 22.78
C TYR A 315 7.42 -6.37 23.35
N GLU A 316 7.98 -5.22 23.69
CA GLU A 316 7.20 -4.08 24.16
C GLU A 316 6.49 -3.38 23.01
N ILE A 317 5.19 -3.17 23.13
CA ILE A 317 4.35 -2.48 22.15
C ILE A 317 3.96 -1.12 22.73
N GLY A 318 4.10 -0.05 21.95
CA GLY A 318 3.73 1.31 22.37
C GLY A 318 2.24 1.39 22.75
N GLY A 319 1.93 2.09 23.85
CA GLY A 319 0.62 2.08 24.52
C GLY A 319 -0.60 2.55 23.70
N ARG A 320 -0.46 2.84 22.39
CA ARG A 320 -1.55 3.21 21.50
C ARG A 320 -1.68 2.27 20.28
N ALA A 321 -0.72 1.38 20.07
CA ALA A 321 -0.74 0.46 18.93
C ALA A 321 -1.58 -0.78 19.24
N GLY A 322 -2.48 -1.15 18.34
CA GLY A 322 -3.25 -2.39 18.44
C GLY A 322 -2.34 -3.61 18.35
N ILE A 323 -2.71 -4.71 19.02
CA ILE A 323 -2.01 -5.98 18.93
C ILE A 323 -2.73 -6.85 17.91
N TRP A 324 -1.99 -7.43 16.97
CA TRP A 324 -2.55 -8.23 15.89
C TRP A 324 -2.54 -9.73 16.18
N VAL A 325 -1.74 -10.16 17.14
CA VAL A 325 -1.60 -11.57 17.52
C VAL A 325 -2.41 -11.92 18.76
N LYS A 326 -2.80 -13.19 18.87
CA LYS A 326 -3.55 -13.73 20.02
C LYS A 326 -2.71 -14.72 20.81
N LYS A 327 -3.06 -14.92 22.08
CA LYS A 327 -2.44 -15.95 22.92
C LYS A 327 -2.60 -17.33 22.30
N GLY A 328 -1.51 -18.08 22.20
CA GLY A 328 -1.47 -19.40 21.58
C GLY A 328 -1.26 -19.41 20.07
N GLU A 329 -1.16 -18.26 19.43
CA GLU A 329 -0.92 -18.14 18.01
C GLU A 329 0.54 -18.45 17.64
N LEU A 330 0.74 -19.11 16.50
CA LEU A 330 2.05 -19.44 15.98
C LEU A 330 2.60 -18.22 15.23
N VAL A 331 3.79 -17.80 15.59
CA VAL A 331 4.45 -16.62 15.04
C VAL A 331 5.72 -17.05 14.33
N VAL A 332 5.93 -16.56 13.13
CA VAL A 332 7.14 -16.78 12.31
C VAL A 332 8.01 -15.53 12.38
N LYS A 333 9.31 -15.72 12.23
CA LYS A 333 10.30 -14.65 12.17
C LYS A 333 9.94 -13.65 11.05
N GLY A 334 9.90 -12.35 11.39
CA GLY A 334 9.43 -11.29 10.50
C GLY A 334 7.92 -10.99 10.56
N MET A 335 7.13 -11.83 11.23
CA MET A 335 5.68 -11.60 11.37
C MET A 335 5.40 -10.39 12.23
N GLN A 336 4.44 -9.57 11.80
CA GLN A 336 4.02 -8.35 12.48
C GLN A 336 3.19 -8.66 13.73
N LEU A 337 3.58 -8.11 14.87
CA LEU A 337 2.93 -8.33 16.18
C LEU A 337 1.98 -7.19 16.56
N SER A 338 2.25 -5.98 16.08
CA SER A 338 1.49 -4.79 16.42
C SER A 338 1.06 -3.99 15.20
N GLU A 339 0.07 -3.14 15.39
CA GLU A 339 -0.28 -2.10 14.42
C GLU A 339 0.90 -1.18 14.16
N GLY A 340 1.07 -0.74 12.90
CA GLY A 340 2.12 0.18 12.48
C GLY A 340 2.68 -0.17 11.11
N HIS A 341 3.70 0.56 10.70
CA HIS A 341 4.39 0.35 9.42
C HIS A 341 5.63 -0.52 9.60
N LEU A 342 5.83 -1.46 8.69
CA LEU A 342 7.04 -2.30 8.68
C LEU A 342 8.27 -1.45 8.35
N ASP A 343 9.33 -1.65 9.11
CA ASP A 343 10.67 -1.18 8.80
C ASP A 343 11.35 -2.20 7.86
N LEU A 344 11.68 -1.75 6.65
CA LEU A 344 12.22 -2.63 5.61
C LEU A 344 13.59 -3.20 5.99
N HIS A 345 14.44 -2.44 6.71
CA HIS A 345 15.72 -2.95 7.18
C HIS A 345 15.54 -4.06 8.20
N ASN A 346 14.68 -3.84 9.17
CA ASN A 346 14.40 -4.82 10.22
C ASN A 346 13.73 -6.09 9.64
N LEU A 347 12.82 -5.93 8.68
CA LEU A 347 12.21 -7.05 7.98
C LEU A 347 13.24 -7.86 7.20
N PHE A 348 14.11 -7.19 6.43
CA PHE A 348 15.16 -7.84 5.66
C PHE A 348 16.16 -8.61 6.54
N GLU A 349 16.59 -8.04 7.68
CA GLU A 349 17.49 -8.71 8.61
C GLU A 349 16.85 -9.95 9.25
N ASN A 350 15.55 -9.94 9.47
CA ASN A 350 14.85 -11.03 10.14
C ASN A 350 14.30 -12.08 9.20
N ALA A 351 13.68 -11.71 8.10
CA ALA A 351 12.99 -12.64 7.20
C ALA A 351 13.66 -12.82 5.84
N GLY A 352 14.64 -11.98 5.49
CA GLY A 352 15.37 -12.07 4.22
C GLY A 352 14.73 -11.25 3.09
N ALA A 353 15.22 -11.48 1.87
CA ALA A 353 14.80 -10.71 0.68
C ALA A 353 13.45 -11.15 0.09
N ASP A 354 12.99 -12.33 0.44
CA ASP A 354 11.79 -12.95 -0.13
C ASP A 354 10.51 -12.70 0.72
N ALA A 355 10.62 -11.92 1.81
CA ALA A 355 9.55 -11.67 2.79
C ALA A 355 8.64 -10.46 2.47
#